data_5dc8de82423794e1da7dad57a4d2a541
#
_entry.id   5dc8de82423794e1da7dad57a4d2a541
#
_cell.length_a   1.000
_cell.length_b   1.000
_cell.length_c   1.000
_cell.angle_alpha   90.00
_cell.angle_beta   90.00
_cell.angle_gamma   90.00
#
_symmetry.space_group_name_H-M   'P 1'
#
loop_
_entity.id
_entity.type
_entity.pdbx_description
1 polymer ?
#
loop_
_entity_poly.entity_id
_entity_poly.type
_entity_poly.pdbx_seq_one_letter_code
_entity_poly.pdbx_strand_id
1 'polypeptide(L)'
;MRSQSSAFRPKLWVPGDLNAFFGLFTNVLLNVLVLSGLALYVAQIPAETVFGRILPALGIALPLGNLFYAWLAWKLAKREGRSDVTALPYGPSVPHMFIVVFVVMLPTLLIHKDWMLAWKLGLIWAMIVGVIVLAGVIVGPAIRKYTPRA
;
A
#
# COMPACT_ATOMS: atom_id res chain seq x y z
N MET A 1 16.35 40.60 -21.85
CA MET A 1 16.53 39.18 -22.27
C MET A 1 15.59 38.31 -21.43
N ARG A 2 14.45 37.92 -21.97
CA ARG A 2 13.56 36.95 -21.34
C ARG A 2 14.13 35.55 -21.63
N SER A 3 14.76 34.94 -20.63
CA SER A 3 15.09 33.51 -20.67
C SER A 3 13.78 32.72 -20.87
N GLN A 4 13.64 32.12 -22.04
CA GLN A 4 12.60 31.11 -22.26
C GLN A 4 12.97 29.93 -21.37
N SER A 5 12.36 29.83 -20.19
CA SER A 5 12.37 28.62 -19.39
C SER A 5 11.59 27.59 -20.20
N SER A 6 12.30 26.76 -20.98
CA SER A 6 11.70 25.56 -21.55
C SER A 6 11.07 24.77 -20.42
N ALA A 7 9.76 24.69 -20.42
CA ALA A 7 9.02 24.00 -19.38
C ALA A 7 9.56 22.58 -19.27
N PHE A 8 10.22 22.27 -18.16
CA PHE A 8 10.77 20.94 -17.88
C PHE A 8 9.66 19.89 -18.02
N ARG A 9 9.89 18.91 -18.90
CA ARG A 9 8.98 17.79 -19.10
C ARG A 9 9.68 16.51 -18.60
N PRO A 10 9.29 15.98 -17.44
CA PRO A 10 9.86 14.73 -16.98
C PRO A 10 9.55 13.61 -17.99
N LYS A 11 10.52 12.74 -18.24
CA LYS A 11 10.31 11.55 -19.07
C LYS A 11 9.36 10.61 -18.35
N LEU A 12 8.33 10.15 -19.07
CA LEU A 12 7.36 9.18 -18.52
C LEU A 12 7.88 7.73 -18.52
N TRP A 13 8.98 7.49 -19.27
CA TRP A 13 9.58 6.17 -19.40
C TRP A 13 11.09 6.28 -19.51
N VAL A 14 11.78 5.43 -18.75
CA VAL A 14 13.24 5.23 -18.84
C VAL A 14 13.57 3.73 -18.85
N PRO A 15 14.72 3.28 -19.41
CA PRO A 15 15.05 1.84 -19.46
C PRO A 15 15.02 1.11 -18.11
N GLY A 16 15.30 1.83 -17.01
CA GLY A 16 15.21 1.27 -15.66
C GLY A 16 13.80 0.92 -15.20
N ASP A 17 12.76 1.46 -15.82
CA ASP A 17 11.37 1.25 -15.42
C ASP A 17 10.95 -0.21 -15.63
N LEU A 18 11.54 -0.91 -16.59
CA LEU A 18 11.28 -2.33 -16.79
C LEU A 18 11.74 -3.17 -15.59
N ASN A 19 12.94 -2.92 -15.09
CA ASN A 19 13.47 -3.60 -13.90
C ASN A 19 12.64 -3.24 -12.66
N ALA A 20 12.27 -1.97 -12.51
CA ALA A 20 11.40 -1.50 -11.42
C ALA A 20 10.02 -2.17 -11.48
N PHE A 21 9.46 -2.32 -12.68
CA PHE A 21 8.18 -3.02 -12.89
C PHE A 21 8.28 -4.48 -12.43
N PHE A 22 9.27 -5.24 -12.87
CA PHE A 22 9.42 -6.63 -12.45
C PHE A 22 9.69 -6.78 -10.96
N GLY A 23 10.49 -5.88 -10.37
CA GLY A 23 10.73 -5.84 -8.93
C GLY A 23 9.43 -5.60 -8.14
N LEU A 24 8.64 -4.60 -8.55
CA LEU A 24 7.35 -4.31 -7.94
C LEU A 24 6.35 -5.45 -8.15
N PHE A 25 6.26 -6.00 -9.36
CA PHE A 25 5.38 -7.11 -9.69
C PHE A 25 5.66 -8.34 -8.82
N THR A 26 6.93 -8.74 -8.71
CA THR A 26 7.33 -9.88 -7.88
C THR A 26 7.01 -9.65 -6.41
N ASN A 27 7.30 -8.45 -5.89
CA ASN A 27 6.99 -8.10 -4.51
C ASN A 27 5.48 -8.15 -4.24
N VAL A 28 4.67 -7.55 -5.10
CA VAL A 28 3.20 -7.56 -4.97
C VAL A 28 2.65 -8.97 -5.07
N LEU A 29 3.15 -9.78 -6.01
CA LEU A 29 2.73 -11.18 -6.15
C LEU A 29 3.01 -11.98 -4.88
N LEU A 30 4.21 -11.87 -4.31
CA LEU A 30 4.56 -12.52 -3.05
C LEU A 30 3.65 -12.08 -1.92
N ASN A 31 3.37 -10.79 -1.79
CA ASN A 31 2.47 -10.26 -0.76
C ASN A 31 1.04 -10.78 -0.92
N VAL A 32 0.55 -10.90 -2.15
CA VAL A 32 -0.78 -11.46 -2.44
C VAL A 32 -0.83 -12.96 -2.11
N LEU A 33 0.24 -13.71 -2.39
CA LEU A 33 0.34 -15.12 -2.01
C LEU A 33 0.36 -15.30 -0.48
N VAL A 34 1.13 -14.48 0.23
CA VAL A 34 1.15 -14.48 1.71
C VAL A 34 -0.22 -14.15 2.26
N LEU A 35 -0.88 -13.11 1.75
CA LEU A 35 -2.23 -12.75 2.16
C LEU A 35 -3.22 -13.91 1.93
N SER A 36 -3.16 -14.53 0.75
CA SER A 36 -4.03 -15.66 0.42
C SER A 36 -3.81 -16.84 1.37
N GLY A 37 -2.54 -17.17 1.66
CA GLY A 37 -2.19 -18.21 2.61
C GLY A 37 -2.68 -17.92 4.03
N LEU A 38 -2.46 -16.72 4.52
CA LEU A 38 -2.95 -16.29 5.84
C LEU A 38 -4.48 -16.31 5.91
N ALA A 39 -5.17 -15.83 4.87
CA ALA A 39 -6.63 -15.82 4.82
C ALA A 39 -7.23 -17.23 4.82
N LEU A 40 -6.70 -18.12 3.98
CA LEU A 40 -7.21 -19.48 3.82
C LEU A 40 -6.89 -20.38 5.00
N TYR A 41 -5.61 -20.41 5.42
CA TYR A 41 -5.12 -21.43 6.33
C TYR A 41 -5.08 -20.98 7.79
N VAL A 42 -4.90 -19.69 8.07
CA VAL A 42 -4.84 -19.17 9.44
C VAL A 42 -6.19 -18.58 9.86
N ALA A 43 -6.75 -17.67 9.07
CA ALA A 43 -8.03 -17.04 9.36
C ALA A 43 -9.24 -17.91 8.96
N GLN A 44 -9.01 -19.03 8.28
CA GLN A 44 -10.03 -20.00 7.83
C GLN A 44 -11.17 -19.37 7.01
N ILE A 45 -10.84 -18.32 6.25
CA ILE A 45 -11.80 -17.69 5.36
C ILE A 45 -12.08 -18.63 4.18
N PRO A 46 -13.33 -18.87 3.82
CA PRO A 46 -13.68 -19.73 2.69
C PRO A 46 -13.01 -19.27 1.39
N ALA A 47 -12.51 -20.24 0.61
CA ALA A 47 -11.80 -19.97 -0.65
C ALA A 47 -12.64 -19.13 -1.62
N GLU A 48 -13.95 -19.36 -1.69
CA GLU A 48 -14.87 -18.55 -2.47
C GLU A 48 -14.80 -17.05 -2.09
N THR A 49 -14.71 -16.74 -0.80
CA THR A 49 -14.57 -15.35 -0.33
C THR A 49 -13.19 -14.77 -0.67
N VAL A 50 -12.12 -15.57 -0.50
CA VAL A 50 -10.76 -15.12 -0.81
C VAL A 50 -10.63 -14.83 -2.31
N PHE A 51 -10.96 -15.79 -3.15
CA PHE A 51 -10.80 -15.66 -4.61
C PHE A 51 -11.91 -14.84 -5.27
N GLY A 52 -13.14 -14.87 -4.76
CA GLY A 52 -14.27 -14.16 -5.34
C GLY A 52 -14.45 -12.71 -4.87
N ARG A 53 -13.85 -12.32 -3.73
CA ARG A 53 -14.02 -10.96 -3.17
C ARG A 53 -12.70 -10.28 -2.83
N ILE A 54 -11.86 -10.93 -2.03
CA ILE A 54 -10.64 -10.30 -1.51
C ILE A 54 -9.64 -10.03 -2.62
N LEU A 55 -9.30 -11.04 -3.42
CA LEU A 55 -8.31 -10.89 -4.50
C LEU A 55 -8.79 -9.96 -5.62
N PRO A 56 -10.06 -10.01 -6.09
CA PRO A 56 -10.56 -9.02 -7.04
C PRO A 56 -10.52 -7.60 -6.51
N ALA A 57 -10.86 -7.37 -5.23
CA ALA A 57 -10.77 -6.05 -4.62
C ALA A 57 -9.33 -5.53 -4.59
N LEU A 58 -8.34 -6.39 -4.28
CA LEU A 58 -6.92 -6.04 -4.38
C LEU A 58 -6.49 -5.76 -5.81
N GLY A 59 -6.97 -6.56 -6.77
CA GLY A 59 -6.70 -6.38 -8.20
C GLY A 59 -7.15 -5.01 -8.73
N ILE A 60 -8.13 -4.39 -8.11
CA ILE A 60 -8.58 -3.03 -8.41
C ILE A 60 -7.80 -1.99 -7.58
N ALA A 61 -7.67 -2.21 -6.28
CA ALA A 61 -7.07 -1.24 -5.36
C ALA A 61 -5.58 -0.99 -5.64
N LEU A 62 -4.81 -2.05 -5.95
CA LEU A 62 -3.38 -1.95 -6.16
C LEU A 62 -3.01 -1.10 -7.39
N PRO A 63 -3.57 -1.31 -8.58
CA PRO A 63 -3.31 -0.43 -9.73
C PRO A 63 -3.73 1.02 -9.46
N LEU A 64 -4.89 1.25 -8.85
CA LEU A 64 -5.37 2.61 -8.54
C LEU A 64 -4.40 3.34 -7.59
N GLY A 65 -3.94 2.67 -6.54
CA GLY A 65 -2.98 3.25 -5.61
C GLY A 65 -1.63 3.55 -6.27
N ASN A 66 -1.10 2.63 -7.08
CA ASN A 66 0.16 2.82 -7.80
C ASN A 66 0.06 3.96 -8.84
N LEU A 67 -1.05 4.06 -9.57
CA LEU A 67 -1.29 5.16 -10.50
C LEU A 67 -1.36 6.52 -9.78
N PHE A 68 -1.99 6.57 -8.61
CA PHE A 68 -2.04 7.78 -7.81
C PHE A 68 -0.64 8.23 -7.35
N TYR A 69 0.20 7.31 -6.86
CA TYR A 69 1.57 7.65 -6.48
C TYR A 69 2.45 8.00 -7.68
N ALA A 70 2.27 7.36 -8.82
CA ALA A 70 2.95 7.72 -10.06
C ALA A 70 2.58 9.16 -10.50
N TRP A 71 1.30 9.52 -10.42
CA TRP A 71 0.83 10.88 -10.70
C TRP A 71 1.43 11.91 -9.73
N LEU A 72 1.49 11.59 -8.42
CA LEU A 72 2.13 12.47 -7.44
C LEU A 72 3.62 12.66 -7.72
N ALA A 73 4.35 11.60 -8.03
CA ALA A 73 5.76 11.66 -8.38
C ALA A 73 6.00 12.52 -9.63
N TRP A 74 5.18 12.32 -10.67
CA TRP A 74 5.25 13.15 -11.89
C TRP A 74 4.97 14.63 -11.61
N LYS A 75 3.95 14.93 -10.78
CA LYS A 75 3.64 16.30 -10.37
C LYS A 75 4.80 16.95 -9.60
N LEU A 76 5.43 16.18 -8.71
CA LEU A 76 6.59 16.65 -7.93
C LEU A 76 7.80 16.90 -8.84
N ALA A 77 8.13 15.95 -9.72
CA ALA A 77 9.20 16.08 -10.70
C ALA A 77 9.05 17.35 -11.56
N LYS A 78 7.82 17.59 -12.04
CA LYS A 78 7.50 18.80 -12.80
C LYS A 78 7.68 20.09 -11.99
N ARG A 79 7.28 20.08 -10.72
CA ARG A 79 7.38 21.23 -9.81
C ARG A 79 8.83 21.56 -9.46
N GLU A 80 9.66 20.54 -9.24
CA GLU A 80 11.05 20.69 -8.82
C GLU A 80 12.03 20.77 -9.98
N GLY A 81 11.58 20.53 -11.22
CA GLY A 81 12.45 20.50 -12.39
C GLY A 81 13.47 19.35 -12.37
N ARG A 82 13.15 18.23 -11.70
CA ARG A 82 14.02 17.07 -11.49
C ARG A 82 13.49 15.85 -12.23
N SER A 83 14.40 15.00 -12.73
CA SER A 83 14.07 13.74 -13.39
C SER A 83 14.30 12.49 -12.52
N ASP A 84 14.86 12.66 -11.32
CA ASP A 84 15.23 11.59 -10.39
C ASP A 84 14.17 11.34 -9.30
N VAL A 85 12.92 11.77 -9.53
CA VAL A 85 11.80 11.52 -8.64
C VAL A 85 11.16 10.19 -9.01
N THR A 86 11.11 9.27 -8.02
CA THR A 86 10.48 7.95 -8.17
C THR A 86 9.14 7.91 -7.46
N ALA A 87 8.19 7.14 -8.00
CA ALA A 87 6.93 6.86 -7.33
C ALA A 87 7.15 5.94 -6.12
N LEU A 88 6.42 6.18 -5.03
CA LEU A 88 6.37 5.23 -3.93
C LEU A 88 5.53 4.01 -4.34
N PRO A 89 6.00 2.79 -4.09
CA PRO A 89 5.21 1.60 -4.35
C PRO A 89 4.01 1.55 -3.40
N TYR A 90 2.84 1.26 -3.94
CA TYR A 90 1.63 0.99 -3.17
C TYR A 90 1.34 -0.50 -3.17
N GLY A 91 1.18 -1.08 -1.98
CA GLY A 91 0.90 -2.51 -1.83
C GLY A 91 0.61 -2.91 -0.38
N PRO A 92 0.21 -4.16 -0.17
CA PRO A 92 -0.05 -4.69 1.15
C PRO A 92 1.24 -4.69 1.99
N SER A 93 1.12 -4.29 3.25
CA SER A 93 2.22 -4.36 4.21
C SER A 93 2.24 -5.74 4.88
N VAL A 94 3.25 -6.54 4.62
CA VAL A 94 3.40 -7.89 5.21
C VAL A 94 3.40 -7.85 6.74
N PRO A 95 4.18 -6.99 7.42
CA PRO A 95 4.14 -6.90 8.88
C PRO A 95 2.73 -6.59 9.40
N HIS A 96 2.01 -5.68 8.74
CA HIS A 96 0.65 -5.34 9.13
C HIS A 96 -0.32 -6.51 8.94
N MET A 97 -0.20 -7.28 7.85
CA MET A 97 -1.00 -8.49 7.63
C MET A 97 -0.80 -9.51 8.76
N PHE A 98 0.45 -9.74 9.17
CA PHE A 98 0.74 -10.64 10.28
C PHE A 98 0.11 -10.14 11.60
N ILE A 99 0.24 -8.85 11.92
CA ILE A 99 -0.39 -8.28 13.12
C ILE A 99 -1.91 -8.49 13.07
N VAL A 100 -2.58 -8.12 11.97
CA VAL A 100 -4.03 -8.27 11.86
C VAL A 100 -4.46 -9.72 12.01
N VAL A 101 -3.78 -10.64 11.32
CA VAL A 101 -4.17 -12.04 11.33
C VAL A 101 -3.88 -12.71 12.68
N PHE A 102 -2.68 -12.55 13.23
CA PHE A 102 -2.30 -13.28 14.46
C PHE A 102 -2.75 -12.61 15.74
N VAL A 103 -2.90 -11.27 15.77
CA VAL A 103 -3.28 -10.53 16.98
C VAL A 103 -4.80 -10.29 17.06
N VAL A 104 -5.47 -10.19 15.92
CA VAL A 104 -6.91 -9.86 15.89
C VAL A 104 -7.73 -11.04 15.41
N MET A 105 -7.45 -11.53 14.18
CA MET A 105 -8.35 -12.52 13.56
C MET A 105 -8.22 -13.91 14.20
N LEU A 106 -7.02 -14.41 14.40
CA LEU A 106 -6.80 -15.75 14.94
C LEU A 106 -7.33 -15.91 16.38
N PRO A 107 -7.06 -15.01 17.34
CA PRO A 107 -7.66 -15.08 18.67
C PRO A 107 -9.19 -15.05 18.62
N THR A 108 -9.76 -14.16 17.79
CA THR A 108 -11.23 -14.10 17.61
C THR A 108 -11.78 -15.42 17.09
N LEU A 109 -11.14 -15.99 16.08
CA LEU A 109 -11.52 -17.27 15.50
C LEU A 109 -11.45 -18.42 16.53
N LEU A 110 -10.39 -18.46 17.34
CA LEU A 110 -10.21 -19.50 18.36
C LEU A 110 -11.28 -19.43 19.46
N ILE A 111 -11.67 -18.22 19.86
CA ILE A 111 -12.67 -17.99 20.92
C ILE A 111 -14.10 -18.21 20.40
N HIS A 112 -14.44 -17.57 19.28
CA HIS A 112 -15.81 -17.52 18.78
C HIS A 112 -16.15 -18.58 17.74
N LYS A 113 -15.13 -19.27 17.15
CA LYS A 113 -15.27 -20.24 16.06
C LYS A 113 -16.01 -19.68 14.83
N ASP A 114 -15.97 -18.35 14.66
CA ASP A 114 -16.64 -17.62 13.59
C ASP A 114 -15.61 -16.83 12.77
N TRP A 115 -15.31 -17.30 11.56
CA TRP A 115 -14.40 -16.66 10.64
C TRP A 115 -14.94 -15.32 10.14
N MET A 116 -16.27 -15.17 10.02
CA MET A 116 -16.89 -13.93 9.55
C MET A 116 -16.70 -12.81 10.59
N LEU A 117 -16.86 -13.13 11.88
CA LEU A 117 -16.58 -12.19 12.97
C LEU A 117 -15.10 -11.80 12.97
N ALA A 118 -14.20 -12.79 12.86
CA ALA A 118 -12.75 -12.55 12.79
C ALA A 118 -12.40 -11.63 11.61
N TRP A 119 -12.96 -11.87 10.44
CA TRP A 119 -12.79 -11.04 9.26
C TRP A 119 -13.29 -9.61 9.47
N LYS A 120 -14.49 -9.43 9.99
CA LYS A 120 -15.05 -8.10 10.29
C LYS A 120 -14.18 -7.31 11.27
N LEU A 121 -13.69 -7.94 12.33
CA LEU A 121 -12.80 -7.29 13.29
C LEU A 121 -11.44 -6.94 12.66
N GLY A 122 -10.90 -7.79 11.80
CA GLY A 122 -9.70 -7.48 11.03
C GLY A 122 -9.88 -6.25 10.12
N LEU A 123 -11.04 -6.12 9.46
CA LEU A 123 -11.37 -4.94 8.65
C LEU A 123 -11.51 -3.67 9.49
N ILE A 124 -12.17 -3.76 10.65
CA ILE A 124 -12.31 -2.63 11.59
C ILE A 124 -10.93 -2.18 12.07
N TRP A 125 -10.07 -3.12 12.45
CA TRP A 125 -8.68 -2.81 12.82
C TRP A 125 -7.93 -2.08 11.70
N ALA A 126 -7.99 -2.61 10.48
CA ALA A 126 -7.34 -1.99 9.32
C ALA A 126 -7.87 -0.56 9.06
N MET A 127 -9.18 -0.33 9.24
CA MET A 127 -9.79 0.99 9.13
C MET A 127 -9.27 1.94 10.22
N ILE A 128 -9.20 1.50 11.47
CA ILE A 128 -8.69 2.31 12.59
C ILE A 128 -7.24 2.72 12.32
N VAL A 129 -6.40 1.77 11.91
CA VAL A 129 -5.00 2.05 11.56
C VAL A 129 -4.92 3.04 10.41
N GLY A 130 -5.76 2.89 9.38
CA GLY A 130 -5.86 3.85 8.27
C GLY A 130 -6.19 5.27 8.74
N VAL A 131 -7.15 5.41 9.66
CA VAL A 131 -7.51 6.72 10.25
C VAL A 131 -6.34 7.30 11.07
N ILE A 132 -5.66 6.49 11.87
CA ILE A 132 -4.48 6.92 12.65
C ILE A 132 -3.36 7.40 11.71
N VAL A 133 -3.09 6.68 10.62
CA VAL A 133 -2.08 7.07 9.63
C VAL A 133 -2.45 8.39 8.96
N LEU A 134 -3.72 8.58 8.59
CA LEU A 134 -4.20 9.86 8.03
C LEU A 134 -4.05 11.02 9.04
N ALA A 135 -4.39 10.79 10.31
CA ALA A 135 -4.16 11.79 11.37
C ALA A 135 -2.66 12.09 11.51
N GLY A 136 -1.79 11.07 11.38
CA GLY A 136 -0.33 11.23 11.37
C GLY A 136 0.19 12.14 10.26
N VAL A 137 -0.45 12.16 9.09
CA VAL A 137 -0.10 13.08 7.99
C VAL A 137 -0.32 14.54 8.39
N ILE A 138 -1.37 14.82 9.14
CA ILE A 138 -1.68 16.17 9.61
C ILE A 138 -0.66 16.63 10.67
N VAL A 139 -0.29 15.74 11.59
CA VAL A 139 0.64 16.03 12.69
C VAL A 139 2.12 15.93 12.27
N GLY A 140 2.39 15.16 11.21
CA GLY A 140 3.74 14.87 10.69
C GLY A 140 4.63 16.11 10.47
N PRO A 141 4.15 17.21 9.85
CA PRO A 141 4.92 18.43 9.68
C PRO A 141 5.38 19.05 11.01
N ALA A 142 4.51 19.01 12.04
CA ALA A 142 4.85 19.49 13.37
C ALA A 142 5.93 18.62 14.03
N ILE A 143 5.79 17.30 13.97
CA ILE A 143 6.78 16.36 14.49
C ILE A 143 8.14 16.57 13.81
N ARG A 144 8.18 16.70 12.49
CA ARG A 144 9.42 16.96 11.73
C ARG A 144 10.13 18.24 12.12
N LYS A 145 9.39 19.26 12.61
CA LYS A 145 9.97 20.52 13.08
C LYS A 145 10.73 20.35 14.39
N TYR A 146 10.28 19.43 15.25
CA TYR A 146 10.86 19.21 16.59
C TYR A 146 11.83 18.00 16.63
N THR A 147 11.85 17.18 15.58
CA THR A 147 12.76 16.02 15.51
C THR A 147 14.06 16.42 14.81
N PRO A 148 15.24 16.32 15.46
CA PRO A 148 16.51 16.59 14.82
C PRO A 148 16.72 15.67 13.61
N ARG A 149 17.24 16.22 12.52
CA ARG A 149 17.68 15.41 11.38
C ARG A 149 19.05 14.80 11.74
N ALA A 150 19.11 13.48 11.74
CA ALA A 150 20.39 12.79 11.82
C ALA A 150 21.18 12.95 10.53
#